data_3f0d41a6ef16cfcf02fa9baf7897ece1
#
_entry.id   3f0d41a6ef16cfcf02fa9baf7897ece1
#
_cell.length_a   1.000
_cell.length_b   1.000
_cell.length_c   1.000
_cell.angle_alpha   90.00
_cell.angle_beta   90.00
_cell.angle_gamma   90.00
#
_symmetry.space_group_name_H-M   'P 1'
#
loop_
_entity.id
_entity.type
_entity.pdbx_description
1 polymer ?
#
loop_
_entity_poly.entity_id
_entity_poly.type
_entity_poly.pdbx_seq_one_letter_code
_entity_poly.pdbx_strand_id
1 'polypeptide(L)'
;MPRPPRSWVCACLEGPFISRAEKGAQYEPGIRLPDPSEMEELAEAGRGWVRIVDYAPEEDVEARFLATVVRLGILACLGHTAATYEQAMRAIDGGARHATHLFNAMSPLEHRAPGVAGAMLTDRRATVEIIADGIHIHPAIARLVIAARGFRDVALITDAVAPAGLPEGDYEFVGRKITVCCGAIRLASGSLAGSMLTLDGAVRNIVTFTGIGWSEAISMATHVPATIAGVALRKGRIAPGADADLVALDDHGFVQRTWVHGHLAYQGAPGKDS
;
A
#
# COMPACT_ATOMS: atom_id res chain seq x y z
N MET A 1 -26.40 -5.99 -5.10
CA MET A 1 -25.31 -5.47 -4.25
C MET A 1 -25.40 -3.96 -4.26
N PRO A 2 -25.23 -3.28 -3.11
CA PRO A 2 -25.15 -1.82 -3.08
C PRO A 2 -23.97 -1.39 -3.96
N ARG A 3 -24.15 -0.30 -4.71
CA ARG A 3 -23.02 0.29 -5.46
C ARG A 3 -21.97 0.75 -4.45
N PRO A 4 -20.67 0.48 -4.69
CA PRO A 4 -19.62 1.02 -3.82
C PRO A 4 -19.74 2.53 -3.73
N PRO A 5 -19.32 3.14 -2.62
CA PRO A 5 -19.30 4.61 -2.50
C PRO A 5 -18.60 5.20 -3.73
N ARG A 6 -19.10 6.31 -4.25
CA ARG A 6 -18.54 6.94 -5.47
C ARG A 6 -17.07 7.36 -5.35
N SER A 7 -16.53 7.35 -4.13
CA SER A 7 -15.13 7.65 -3.80
C SER A 7 -14.17 6.48 -4.02
N TRP A 8 -14.65 5.24 -4.17
CA TRP A 8 -13.79 4.09 -4.42
C TRP A 8 -13.24 4.15 -5.84
N VAL A 9 -11.96 3.79 -5.98
CA VAL A 9 -11.22 3.88 -7.24
C VAL A 9 -10.98 2.50 -7.84
N CYS A 10 -10.57 1.55 -6.99
CA CYS A 10 -10.30 0.16 -7.35
C CYS A 10 -10.32 -0.74 -6.11
N ALA A 11 -10.26 -2.04 -6.35
CA ALA A 11 -9.94 -3.05 -5.37
C ALA A 11 -8.51 -3.54 -5.61
N CYS A 12 -7.74 -3.63 -4.53
CA CYS A 12 -6.48 -4.36 -4.48
C CYS A 12 -6.73 -5.69 -3.79
N LEU A 13 -6.25 -6.78 -4.36
CA LEU A 13 -6.28 -8.11 -3.76
C LEU A 13 -4.95 -8.34 -3.05
N GLU A 14 -4.91 -8.16 -1.75
CA GLU A 14 -3.78 -8.51 -0.91
C GLU A 14 -3.89 -9.99 -0.49
N GLY A 15 -3.42 -10.85 -1.35
CA GLY A 15 -3.72 -12.28 -1.33
C GLY A 15 -4.90 -12.65 -2.27
N PRO A 16 -5.26 -13.93 -2.35
CA PRO A 16 -4.78 -15.09 -1.58
C PRO A 16 -3.43 -15.68 -2.04
N PHE A 17 -2.84 -15.21 -3.13
CA PHE A 17 -1.71 -15.79 -3.86
C PHE A 17 -0.34 -15.43 -3.27
N ILE A 18 -0.25 -15.46 -1.95
CA ILE A 18 0.91 -15.01 -1.16
C ILE A 18 1.64 -16.18 -0.51
N SER A 19 2.89 -15.94 -0.07
CA SER A 19 3.68 -16.94 0.63
C SER A 19 3.17 -17.19 2.05
N ARG A 20 3.05 -18.47 2.42
CA ARG A 20 2.74 -18.87 3.81
C ARG A 20 3.83 -18.45 4.78
N ALA A 21 5.10 -18.43 4.33
CA ALA A 21 6.23 -18.03 5.15
C ALA A 21 6.15 -16.54 5.53
N GLU A 22 5.66 -15.71 4.62
CA GLU A 22 5.57 -14.25 4.78
C GLU A 22 4.11 -13.76 4.91
N LYS A 23 3.23 -14.61 5.45
CA LYS A 23 1.80 -14.30 5.57
C LYS A 23 1.48 -13.08 6.44
N GLY A 24 2.38 -12.67 7.34
CA GLY A 24 2.12 -11.60 8.28
C GLY A 24 0.83 -11.84 9.08
N ALA A 25 -0.08 -10.87 9.02
CA ALA A 25 -1.40 -10.94 9.66
C ALA A 25 -2.49 -11.58 8.78
N GLN A 26 -2.18 -12.03 7.57
CA GLN A 26 -3.17 -12.64 6.68
C GLN A 26 -3.72 -13.96 7.24
N TYR A 27 -4.98 -14.29 6.86
CA TYR A 27 -5.67 -15.51 7.29
C TYR A 27 -5.10 -16.73 6.56
N GLU A 28 -4.27 -17.51 7.24
CA GLU A 28 -3.51 -18.61 6.64
C GLU A 28 -4.35 -19.64 5.86
N PRO A 29 -5.54 -20.08 6.34
CA PRO A 29 -6.37 -21.01 5.57
C PRO A 29 -6.87 -20.44 4.23
N GLY A 30 -6.86 -19.12 4.07
CA GLY A 30 -7.22 -18.44 2.82
C GLY A 30 -6.09 -18.38 1.80
N ILE A 31 -4.84 -18.66 2.20
CA ILE A 31 -3.68 -18.58 1.31
C ILE A 31 -3.68 -19.76 0.35
N ARG A 32 -3.50 -19.47 -0.93
CA ARG A 32 -3.47 -20.43 -2.03
C ARG A 32 -2.28 -20.16 -2.94
N LEU A 33 -1.85 -21.19 -3.66
CA LEU A 33 -0.86 -21.02 -4.73
C LEU A 33 -1.43 -20.15 -5.84
N PRO A 34 -0.58 -19.37 -6.53
CA PRO A 34 -0.98 -18.59 -7.69
C PRO A 34 -1.64 -19.47 -8.77
N ASP A 35 -2.94 -19.25 -9.02
CA ASP A 35 -3.73 -19.99 -10.00
C ASP A 35 -4.28 -19.04 -11.07
N PRO A 36 -3.88 -19.20 -12.35
CA PRO A 36 -4.36 -18.38 -13.45
C PRO A 36 -5.89 -18.40 -13.62
N SER A 37 -6.54 -19.56 -13.45
CA SER A 37 -7.98 -19.70 -13.65
C SER A 37 -8.76 -18.98 -12.54
N GLU A 38 -8.31 -19.13 -11.28
CA GLU A 38 -8.90 -18.41 -10.15
C GLU A 38 -8.74 -16.89 -10.31
N MET A 39 -7.60 -16.43 -10.83
CA MET A 39 -7.38 -15.00 -11.10
C MET A 39 -8.36 -14.47 -12.16
N GLU A 40 -8.63 -15.25 -13.21
CA GLU A 40 -9.63 -14.90 -14.24
C GLU A 40 -11.03 -14.79 -13.63
N GLU A 41 -11.43 -15.75 -12.80
CA GLU A 41 -12.72 -15.73 -12.10
C GLU A 41 -12.86 -14.49 -11.17
N LEU A 42 -11.81 -14.16 -10.41
CA LEU A 42 -11.79 -12.98 -9.55
C LEU A 42 -11.86 -11.68 -10.36
N ALA A 43 -11.16 -11.60 -11.48
CA ALA A 43 -11.20 -10.45 -12.37
C ALA A 43 -12.58 -10.26 -13.00
N GLU A 44 -13.22 -11.35 -13.44
CA GLU A 44 -14.59 -11.33 -13.98
C GLU A 44 -15.60 -10.91 -12.91
N ALA A 45 -15.54 -11.52 -11.73
CA ALA A 45 -16.41 -11.17 -10.60
C ALA A 45 -16.21 -9.70 -10.17
N GLY A 46 -14.98 -9.20 -10.26
CA GLY A 46 -14.61 -7.82 -9.95
C GLY A 46 -15.08 -6.79 -10.99
N ARG A 47 -15.52 -7.22 -12.19
CA ARG A 47 -16.10 -6.33 -13.24
C ARG A 47 -15.27 -5.06 -13.49
N GLY A 48 -13.93 -5.20 -13.55
CA GLY A 48 -12.99 -4.12 -13.77
C GLY A 48 -12.64 -3.30 -12.51
N TRP A 49 -13.14 -3.67 -11.34
CA TRP A 49 -12.74 -3.05 -10.07
C TRP A 49 -11.42 -3.61 -9.53
N VAL A 50 -11.10 -4.89 -9.78
CA VAL A 50 -9.80 -5.47 -9.42
C VAL A 50 -8.74 -4.89 -10.35
N ARG A 51 -7.81 -4.11 -9.79
CA ARG A 51 -6.76 -3.44 -10.57
C ARG A 51 -5.36 -3.78 -10.11
N ILE A 52 -5.20 -4.25 -8.90
CA ILE A 52 -3.92 -4.61 -8.31
C ILE A 52 -4.09 -5.98 -7.65
N VAL A 53 -3.10 -6.83 -7.77
CA VAL A 53 -3.03 -8.11 -7.05
C VAL A 53 -1.64 -8.33 -6.52
N ASP A 54 -1.55 -8.63 -5.22
CA ASP A 54 -0.32 -9.04 -4.57
C ASP A 54 -0.12 -10.53 -4.76
N TYR A 55 1.11 -10.93 -5.08
CA TYR A 55 1.46 -12.32 -5.19
C TYR A 55 2.93 -12.58 -4.81
N ALA A 56 3.21 -13.83 -4.46
CA ALA A 56 4.53 -14.32 -4.15
C ALA A 56 5.15 -14.98 -5.41
N PRO A 57 6.14 -14.36 -6.07
CA PRO A 57 6.67 -14.88 -7.34
C PRO A 57 7.43 -16.20 -7.19
N GLU A 58 7.92 -16.54 -6.00
CA GLU A 58 8.54 -17.85 -5.72
C GLU A 58 7.52 -19.00 -5.83
N GLU A 59 6.24 -18.71 -5.65
CA GLU A 59 5.15 -19.69 -5.75
C GLU A 59 4.62 -19.82 -7.21
N ASP A 60 4.98 -18.90 -8.12
CA ASP A 60 4.61 -18.90 -9.55
C ASP A 60 5.81 -19.29 -10.43
N VAL A 61 6.32 -20.51 -10.24
CA VAL A 61 7.59 -20.97 -10.83
C VAL A 61 7.62 -20.86 -12.36
N GLU A 62 6.50 -21.09 -13.03
CA GLU A 62 6.38 -21.05 -14.49
C GLU A 62 5.91 -19.69 -15.02
N ALA A 63 5.74 -18.71 -14.14
CA ALA A 63 5.24 -17.36 -14.45
C ALA A 63 3.88 -17.32 -15.20
N ARG A 64 3.07 -18.37 -15.05
CA ARG A 64 1.75 -18.46 -15.71
C ARG A 64 0.73 -17.52 -15.09
N PHE A 65 0.76 -17.40 -13.76
CA PHE A 65 -0.09 -16.48 -13.03
C PHE A 65 0.24 -15.04 -13.42
N LEU A 66 1.52 -14.66 -13.34
CA LEU A 66 1.98 -13.32 -13.74
C LEU A 66 1.57 -13.00 -15.20
N ALA A 67 1.77 -13.92 -16.12
CA ALA A 67 1.37 -13.72 -17.53
C ALA A 67 -0.14 -13.47 -17.65
N THR A 68 -0.97 -14.16 -16.85
CA THR A 68 -2.41 -13.95 -16.82
C THR A 68 -2.77 -12.59 -16.24
N VAL A 69 -2.17 -12.18 -15.10
CA VAL A 69 -2.39 -10.87 -14.47
C VAL A 69 -2.08 -9.74 -15.46
N VAL A 70 -0.93 -9.83 -16.17
CA VAL A 70 -0.50 -8.84 -17.17
C VAL A 70 -1.48 -8.81 -18.35
N ARG A 71 -1.90 -9.98 -18.86
CA ARG A 71 -2.88 -10.08 -19.95
C ARG A 71 -4.24 -9.47 -19.59
N LEU A 72 -4.66 -9.60 -18.34
CA LEU A 72 -5.90 -9.00 -17.82
C LEU A 72 -5.78 -7.47 -17.60
N GLY A 73 -4.59 -6.89 -17.77
CA GLY A 73 -4.35 -5.46 -17.50
C GLY A 73 -4.41 -5.10 -16.02
N ILE A 74 -4.19 -6.08 -15.14
CA ILE A 74 -4.12 -5.91 -13.68
C ILE A 74 -2.65 -5.69 -13.31
N LEU A 75 -2.39 -4.80 -12.37
CA LEU A 75 -1.05 -4.52 -11.87
C LEU A 75 -0.60 -5.66 -10.96
N ALA A 76 0.43 -6.38 -11.36
CA ALA A 76 1.07 -7.38 -10.51
C ALA A 76 1.99 -6.70 -9.50
N CYS A 77 1.77 -6.98 -8.23
CA CYS A 77 2.46 -6.41 -7.10
C CYS A 77 3.19 -7.50 -6.31
N LEU A 78 4.42 -7.25 -5.89
CA LEU A 78 5.18 -8.16 -5.03
C LEU A 78 4.93 -7.80 -3.56
N GLY A 79 4.33 -8.72 -2.83
CA GLY A 79 4.03 -8.57 -1.42
C GLY A 79 3.82 -9.91 -0.74
N HIS A 80 4.04 -10.00 0.56
CA HIS A 80 3.93 -11.25 1.30
C HIS A 80 4.70 -12.39 0.63
N THR A 81 5.99 -12.18 0.42
CA THR A 81 6.83 -13.04 -0.42
C THR A 81 8.20 -13.27 0.17
N ALA A 82 8.68 -14.52 0.13
CA ALA A 82 10.03 -14.91 0.49
C ALA A 82 10.98 -14.97 -0.72
N ALA A 83 10.61 -14.35 -1.84
CA ALA A 83 11.38 -14.40 -3.07
C ALA A 83 12.80 -13.87 -2.90
N THR A 84 13.75 -14.50 -3.59
CA THR A 84 15.10 -13.97 -3.73
C THR A 84 15.13 -12.75 -4.65
N TYR A 85 16.25 -12.04 -4.67
CA TYR A 85 16.48 -10.94 -5.60
C TYR A 85 16.27 -11.38 -7.05
N GLU A 86 16.80 -12.54 -7.44
CA GLU A 86 16.69 -13.06 -8.81
C GLU A 86 15.26 -13.45 -9.18
N GLN A 87 14.47 -13.97 -8.22
CA GLN A 87 13.05 -14.27 -8.43
C GLN A 87 12.25 -12.99 -8.62
N ALA A 88 12.50 -11.97 -7.79
CA ALA A 88 11.89 -10.67 -7.93
C ALA A 88 12.25 -9.99 -9.27
N MET A 89 13.51 -10.05 -9.70
CA MET A 89 13.94 -9.53 -11.00
C MET A 89 13.25 -10.23 -12.16
N ARG A 90 13.13 -11.57 -12.12
CA ARG A 90 12.35 -12.31 -13.14
C ARG A 90 10.88 -11.89 -13.16
N ALA A 91 10.28 -11.65 -12.02
CA ALA A 91 8.91 -11.14 -11.95
C ALA A 91 8.79 -9.73 -12.57
N ILE A 92 9.75 -8.83 -12.30
CA ILE A 92 9.81 -7.50 -12.93
C ILE A 92 9.99 -7.63 -14.45
N ASP A 93 10.87 -8.52 -14.93
CA ASP A 93 11.05 -8.80 -16.35
C ASP A 93 9.77 -9.34 -17.01
N GLY A 94 9.01 -10.15 -16.27
CA GLY A 94 7.72 -10.69 -16.68
C GLY A 94 6.55 -9.71 -16.62
N GLY A 95 6.72 -8.52 -16.04
CA GLY A 95 5.68 -7.49 -16.02
C GLY A 95 5.17 -7.06 -14.65
N ALA A 96 5.69 -7.58 -13.54
CA ALA A 96 5.42 -7.01 -12.22
C ALA A 96 6.00 -5.59 -12.13
N ARG A 97 5.25 -4.65 -11.52
CA ARG A 97 5.61 -3.22 -11.53
C ARG A 97 5.43 -2.52 -10.19
N HIS A 98 5.08 -3.24 -9.16
CA HIS A 98 4.78 -2.64 -7.86
C HIS A 98 5.22 -3.53 -6.71
N ALA A 99 5.48 -2.94 -5.54
CA ALA A 99 5.62 -3.68 -4.29
C ALA A 99 4.77 -3.03 -3.20
N THR A 100 3.94 -3.84 -2.55
CA THR A 100 3.12 -3.42 -1.42
C THR A 100 4.00 -3.30 -0.17
N HIS A 101 3.68 -2.36 0.72
CA HIS A 101 4.28 -2.11 2.03
C HIS A 101 5.75 -2.57 2.17
N LEU A 102 6.62 -2.03 1.31
CA LEU A 102 8.03 -2.40 1.16
C LEU A 102 8.71 -2.67 2.52
N PHE A 103 9.50 -3.74 2.62
CA PHE A 103 10.15 -4.32 3.81
C PHE A 103 9.26 -5.14 4.74
N ASN A 104 7.93 -5.02 4.65
CA ASN A 104 7.03 -5.75 5.53
C ASN A 104 6.58 -7.04 4.85
N ALA A 105 6.59 -8.15 5.59
CA ALA A 105 6.22 -9.47 5.09
C ALA A 105 6.90 -9.81 3.75
N MET A 106 8.21 -9.60 3.65
CA MET A 106 9.01 -9.96 2.49
C MET A 106 10.47 -10.28 2.89
N SER A 107 11.20 -10.92 1.97
CA SER A 107 12.62 -11.23 2.19
C SER A 107 13.42 -9.96 2.53
N PRO A 108 14.27 -10.00 3.57
CA PRO A 108 14.99 -8.84 4.07
C PRO A 108 16.04 -8.32 3.08
N LEU A 109 16.38 -7.03 3.21
CA LEU A 109 17.49 -6.43 2.46
C LEU A 109 18.81 -6.69 3.17
N GLU A 110 19.56 -7.67 2.71
CA GLU A 110 20.89 -7.98 3.20
C GLU A 110 21.96 -7.70 2.14
N HIS A 111 23.18 -7.41 2.57
CA HIS A 111 24.26 -7.00 1.67
C HIS A 111 24.74 -8.11 0.68
N ARG A 112 24.42 -9.38 0.93
CA ARG A 112 24.70 -10.53 0.03
C ARG A 112 23.43 -11.20 -0.49
N ALA A 113 22.27 -10.93 0.10
CA ALA A 113 20.96 -11.42 -0.30
C ALA A 113 19.97 -10.23 -0.28
N PRO A 114 19.96 -9.39 -1.34
CA PRO A 114 19.18 -8.15 -1.30
C PRO A 114 17.67 -8.35 -1.26
N GLY A 115 17.19 -9.54 -1.58
CA GLY A 115 15.78 -9.90 -1.53
C GLY A 115 14.90 -9.06 -2.45
N VAL A 116 13.59 -9.11 -2.21
CA VAL A 116 12.60 -8.32 -2.94
C VAL A 116 12.83 -6.82 -2.77
N ALA A 117 13.12 -6.38 -1.54
CA ALA A 117 13.35 -4.97 -1.26
C ALA A 117 14.52 -4.41 -2.07
N GLY A 118 15.61 -5.18 -2.22
CA GLY A 118 16.75 -4.78 -3.05
C GLY A 118 16.40 -4.67 -4.52
N ALA A 119 15.64 -5.62 -5.08
CA ALA A 119 15.17 -5.58 -6.45
C ALA A 119 14.30 -4.34 -6.70
N MET A 120 13.32 -4.11 -5.83
CA MET A 120 12.38 -2.99 -5.98
C MET A 120 13.02 -1.61 -5.74
N LEU A 121 14.07 -1.52 -4.94
CA LEU A 121 14.83 -0.27 -4.76
C LEU A 121 15.76 0.05 -5.92
N THR A 122 16.25 -0.95 -6.64
CA THR A 122 17.26 -0.76 -7.69
C THR A 122 16.68 -0.72 -9.11
N ASP A 123 15.53 -1.36 -9.37
CA ASP A 123 14.89 -1.38 -10.68
C ASP A 123 13.91 -0.21 -10.85
N ARG A 124 14.19 0.68 -11.81
CA ARG A 124 13.39 1.88 -12.08
C ARG A 124 12.05 1.63 -12.77
N ARG A 125 11.78 0.42 -13.21
CA ARG A 125 10.50 0.02 -13.83
C ARG A 125 9.37 -0.15 -12.81
N ALA A 126 9.73 -0.34 -11.54
CA ALA A 126 8.78 -0.61 -10.47
C ALA A 126 8.52 0.63 -9.59
N THR A 127 7.37 0.67 -8.96
CA THR A 127 6.99 1.60 -7.89
C THR A 127 6.89 0.85 -6.57
N VAL A 128 6.91 1.55 -5.45
CA VAL A 128 6.84 0.94 -4.12
C VAL A 128 5.88 1.69 -3.21
N GLU A 129 5.33 0.99 -2.24
CA GLU A 129 4.57 1.57 -1.14
C GLU A 129 5.35 1.53 0.17
N ILE A 130 5.13 2.51 1.04
CA ILE A 130 5.67 2.52 2.39
C ILE A 130 4.61 2.95 3.41
N ILE A 131 4.66 2.32 4.59
CA ILE A 131 3.89 2.72 5.78
C ILE A 131 4.81 3.62 6.62
N ALA A 132 4.65 4.93 6.51
CA ALA A 132 5.53 5.91 7.15
C ALA A 132 5.07 6.26 8.58
N ASP A 133 4.85 5.26 9.44
CA ASP A 133 4.44 5.45 10.84
C ASP A 133 5.61 5.45 11.84
N GLY A 134 6.82 5.09 11.39
CA GLY A 134 8.01 4.94 12.25
C GLY A 134 8.04 3.64 13.04
N ILE A 135 7.03 2.76 12.87
CA ILE A 135 6.87 1.45 13.51
C ILE A 135 7.13 0.33 12.49
N HIS A 136 6.44 0.36 11.33
CA HIS A 136 6.62 -0.58 10.23
C HIS A 136 7.98 -0.42 9.56
N ILE A 137 8.43 0.83 9.40
CA ILE A 137 9.79 1.13 8.93
C ILE A 137 10.42 2.21 9.82
N HIS A 138 11.70 2.04 10.12
CA HIS A 138 12.46 3.05 10.85
C HIS A 138 12.62 4.32 9.98
N PRO A 139 12.64 5.54 10.55
CA PRO A 139 12.83 6.77 9.78
C PRO A 139 14.08 6.78 8.88
N ALA A 140 15.16 6.11 9.29
CA ALA A 140 16.36 5.96 8.45
C ALA A 140 16.11 5.12 7.19
N ILE A 141 15.21 4.13 7.27
CA ILE A 141 14.81 3.32 6.11
C ILE A 141 13.94 4.15 5.16
N ALA A 142 13.03 4.96 5.67
CA ALA A 142 12.28 5.91 4.85
C ALA A 142 13.23 6.85 4.07
N ARG A 143 14.29 7.39 4.72
CA ARG A 143 15.34 8.17 4.04
C ARG A 143 16.05 7.38 2.95
N LEU A 144 16.39 6.12 3.22
CA LEU A 144 17.04 5.25 2.23
C LEU A 144 16.13 5.03 1.01
N VAL A 145 14.84 4.77 1.21
CA VAL A 145 13.87 4.61 0.11
C VAL A 145 13.80 5.86 -0.74
N ILE A 146 13.66 7.04 -0.12
CA ILE A 146 13.60 8.31 -0.87
C ILE A 146 14.92 8.60 -1.59
N ALA A 147 16.06 8.31 -0.98
CA ALA A 147 17.37 8.50 -1.62
C ALA A 147 17.54 7.56 -2.84
N ALA A 148 17.05 6.31 -2.74
CA ALA A 148 17.16 5.33 -3.81
C ALA A 148 16.16 5.58 -4.95
N ARG A 149 14.91 5.95 -4.64
CA ARG A 149 13.78 5.99 -5.59
C ARG A 149 13.35 7.41 -5.98
N GLY A 150 13.59 8.39 -5.12
CA GLY A 150 12.90 9.68 -5.18
C GLY A 150 11.43 9.56 -4.75
N PHE A 151 10.72 10.69 -4.72
CA PHE A 151 9.32 10.72 -4.26
C PHE A 151 8.30 10.25 -5.33
N ARG A 152 8.67 10.26 -6.61
CA ARG A 152 7.73 9.99 -7.73
C ARG A 152 7.38 8.53 -7.90
N ASP A 153 8.21 7.65 -7.40
CA ASP A 153 8.04 6.20 -7.51
C ASP A 153 7.68 5.54 -6.16
N VAL A 154 7.35 6.37 -5.14
CA VAL A 154 7.02 5.91 -3.79
C VAL A 154 5.64 6.43 -3.40
N ALA A 155 4.69 5.52 -3.16
CA ALA A 155 3.38 5.86 -2.62
C ALA A 155 3.38 5.74 -1.08
N LEU A 156 2.75 6.70 -0.41
CA LEU A 156 2.39 6.57 1.00
C LEU A 156 1.08 5.81 1.13
N ILE A 157 1.09 4.79 1.96
CA ILE A 157 -0.11 4.05 2.35
C ILE A 157 -0.27 4.05 3.86
N THR A 158 -1.47 3.80 4.30
CA THR A 158 -1.77 3.64 5.73
C THR A 158 -1.67 2.20 6.17
N ASP A 159 -2.09 1.26 5.34
CA ASP A 159 -2.34 -0.13 5.73
C ASP A 159 -3.22 -0.20 7.01
N ALA A 160 -4.17 0.74 7.11
CA ALA A 160 -5.03 0.86 8.27
C ALA A 160 -6.13 -0.22 8.24
N VAL A 161 -6.30 -0.88 9.37
CA VAL A 161 -7.33 -1.92 9.54
C VAL A 161 -8.48 -1.43 10.42
N ALA A 162 -9.55 -2.22 10.53
CA ALA A 162 -10.81 -1.82 11.18
C ALA A 162 -10.66 -1.15 12.57
N PRO A 163 -9.71 -1.51 13.45
CA PRO A 163 -9.49 -0.82 14.71
C PRO A 163 -8.76 0.52 14.63
N ALA A 164 -8.29 0.95 13.44
CA ALA A 164 -7.64 2.24 13.30
C ALA A 164 -8.57 3.38 13.73
N GLY A 165 -8.07 4.23 14.63
CA GLY A 165 -8.86 5.32 15.20
C GLY A 165 -9.69 4.95 16.44
N LEU A 166 -9.72 3.68 16.86
CA LEU A 166 -10.32 3.26 18.10
C LEU A 166 -9.34 3.46 19.29
N PRO A 167 -9.87 3.55 20.54
CA PRO A 167 -9.03 3.61 21.73
C PRO A 167 -8.10 2.41 21.89
N GLU A 168 -7.10 2.53 22.75
CA GLU A 168 -6.29 1.38 23.15
C GLU A 168 -7.15 0.30 23.81
N GLY A 169 -6.85 -0.96 23.51
CA GLY A 169 -7.60 -2.10 24.02
C GLY A 169 -7.50 -3.34 23.11
N ASP A 170 -8.24 -4.36 23.51
CA ASP A 170 -8.32 -5.61 22.77
C ASP A 170 -9.53 -5.61 21.85
N TYR A 171 -9.32 -6.07 20.63
CA TYR A 171 -10.34 -6.14 19.56
C TYR A 171 -10.28 -7.50 18.86
N GLU A 172 -11.23 -7.74 17.99
CA GLU A 172 -11.23 -8.88 17.08
C GLU A 172 -11.06 -8.40 15.64
N PHE A 173 -10.15 -9.01 14.90
CA PHE A 173 -9.92 -8.75 13.48
C PHE A 173 -9.74 -10.07 12.73
N VAL A 174 -10.62 -10.32 11.75
CA VAL A 174 -10.64 -11.56 10.94
C VAL A 174 -10.59 -12.82 11.81
N GLY A 175 -11.46 -12.88 12.86
CA GLY A 175 -11.56 -14.01 13.78
C GLY A 175 -10.35 -14.20 14.70
N ARG A 176 -9.48 -13.21 14.82
CA ARG A 176 -8.29 -13.25 15.70
C ARG A 176 -8.26 -12.07 16.65
N LYS A 177 -7.80 -12.36 17.87
CA LYS A 177 -7.57 -11.31 18.87
C LYS A 177 -6.39 -10.45 18.45
N ILE A 178 -6.58 -9.12 18.52
CA ILE A 178 -5.56 -8.12 18.33
C ILE A 178 -5.58 -7.13 19.49
N THR A 179 -4.46 -6.51 19.75
CA THR A 179 -4.33 -5.46 20.76
C THR A 179 -3.87 -4.16 20.11
N VAL A 180 -4.61 -3.08 20.37
CA VAL A 180 -4.24 -1.71 20.02
C VAL A 180 -3.51 -1.11 21.22
N CYS A 181 -2.24 -0.78 21.07
CA CYS A 181 -1.43 -0.15 22.10
C CYS A 181 -0.27 0.64 21.50
N CYS A 182 0.01 1.80 22.09
CA CYS A 182 1.22 2.56 21.77
C CYS A 182 1.34 2.90 20.27
N GLY A 183 0.22 3.23 19.63
CA GLY A 183 0.16 3.57 18.20
C GLY A 183 0.30 2.38 17.24
N ALA A 184 0.32 1.13 17.74
CA ALA A 184 0.46 -0.07 16.95
C ALA A 184 -0.69 -1.05 17.18
N ILE A 185 -0.97 -1.87 16.17
CA ILE A 185 -1.89 -3.01 16.25
C ILE A 185 -1.08 -4.29 16.16
N ARG A 186 -1.26 -5.19 17.12
CA ARG A 186 -0.50 -6.43 17.19
C ARG A 186 -1.39 -7.66 17.41
N LEU A 187 -1.00 -8.75 16.77
CA LEU A 187 -1.50 -10.09 17.10
C LEU A 187 -0.94 -10.56 18.46
N ALA A 188 -1.54 -11.59 19.03
CA ALA A 188 -1.03 -12.24 20.24
C ALA A 188 0.43 -12.77 20.10
N SER A 189 0.87 -13.03 18.87
CA SER A 189 2.27 -13.39 18.55
C SER A 189 3.25 -12.21 18.68
N GLY A 190 2.76 -10.98 18.81
CA GLY A 190 3.55 -9.76 18.77
C GLY A 190 3.75 -9.16 17.37
N SER A 191 3.40 -9.89 16.32
CA SER A 191 3.46 -9.39 14.93
C SER A 191 2.52 -8.21 14.70
N LEU A 192 2.92 -7.25 13.89
CA LEU A 192 2.06 -6.16 13.45
C LEU A 192 0.89 -6.70 12.63
N ALA A 193 -0.25 -6.05 12.70
CA ALA A 193 -1.49 -6.43 12.01
C ALA A 193 -2.16 -5.18 11.42
N GLY A 194 -1.56 -4.64 10.38
CA GLY A 194 -1.89 -3.32 9.84
C GLY A 194 -1.53 -2.18 10.77
N SER A 195 -1.95 -0.97 10.46
CA SER A 195 -1.55 0.24 11.16
C SER A 195 -2.70 1.03 11.78
N MET A 196 -2.33 1.99 12.64
CA MET A 196 -3.18 3.08 13.15
C MET A 196 -2.97 4.39 12.37
N LEU A 197 -2.12 4.37 11.34
CA LEU A 197 -1.68 5.55 10.62
C LEU A 197 -2.82 6.18 9.83
N THR A 198 -2.94 7.50 9.89
CA THR A 198 -3.75 8.28 8.96
C THR A 198 -2.89 8.77 7.79
N LEU A 199 -3.49 9.02 6.62
CA LEU A 199 -2.70 9.41 5.46
C LEU A 199 -2.05 10.79 5.60
N ASP A 200 -2.72 11.72 6.26
CA ASP A 200 -2.14 13.02 6.64
C ASP A 200 -0.98 12.86 7.65
N GLY A 201 -1.12 11.90 8.58
CA GLY A 201 -0.03 11.49 9.47
C GLY A 201 1.17 10.94 8.69
N ALA A 202 0.94 10.11 7.69
CA ALA A 202 2.01 9.61 6.81
C ALA A 202 2.74 10.75 6.08
N VAL A 203 2.00 11.76 5.59
CA VAL A 203 2.58 12.95 4.94
C VAL A 203 3.43 13.75 5.91
N ARG A 204 2.96 14.03 7.13
CA ARG A 204 3.76 14.74 8.15
C ARG A 204 5.02 13.97 8.53
N ASN A 205 4.87 12.67 8.71
CA ASN A 205 5.97 11.80 9.10
C ASN A 205 7.05 11.75 8.03
N ILE A 206 6.69 11.58 6.75
CA ILE A 206 7.70 11.49 5.68
C ILE A 206 8.47 12.80 5.52
N VAL A 207 7.83 13.97 5.68
CA VAL A 207 8.52 15.28 5.73
C VAL A 207 9.51 15.30 6.90
N THR A 208 9.07 14.90 8.09
CA THR A 208 9.92 14.87 9.30
C THR A 208 11.07 13.88 9.16
N PHE A 209 10.81 12.69 8.64
CA PHE A 209 11.80 11.62 8.54
C PHE A 209 12.88 11.89 7.50
N THR A 210 12.52 12.54 6.39
CA THR A 210 13.37 12.60 5.20
C THR A 210 13.84 14.02 4.87
N GLY A 211 13.13 15.04 5.32
CA GLY A 211 13.39 16.44 4.97
C GLY A 211 12.91 16.83 3.57
N ILE A 212 12.12 16.00 2.88
CA ILE A 212 11.53 16.40 1.58
C ILE A 212 10.49 17.51 1.78
N GLY A 213 10.19 18.25 0.71
CA GLY A 213 9.18 19.31 0.75
C GLY A 213 7.75 18.78 0.88
N TRP A 214 6.87 19.62 1.41
CA TRP A 214 5.43 19.29 1.54
C TRP A 214 4.79 18.91 0.22
N SER A 215 5.12 19.60 -0.87
CA SER A 215 4.56 19.30 -2.20
C SER A 215 4.93 17.90 -2.68
N GLU A 216 6.16 17.47 -2.41
CA GLU A 216 6.67 16.14 -2.74
C GLU A 216 5.96 15.07 -1.90
N ALA A 217 5.87 15.29 -0.58
CA ALA A 217 5.19 14.38 0.34
C ALA A 217 3.68 14.24 0.02
N ILE A 218 3.00 15.34 -0.30
CA ILE A 218 1.59 15.33 -0.74
C ILE A 218 1.44 14.57 -2.06
N SER A 219 2.38 14.73 -3.00
CA SER A 219 2.36 13.95 -4.25
C SER A 219 2.43 12.45 -4.01
N MET A 220 3.21 12.01 -3.03
CA MET A 220 3.31 10.59 -2.63
C MET A 220 2.00 10.03 -2.06
N ALA A 221 1.13 10.89 -1.53
CA ALA A 221 -0.20 10.52 -1.00
C ALA A 221 -1.35 10.78 -1.98
N THR A 222 -1.09 11.36 -3.16
CA THR A 222 -2.13 11.80 -4.11
C THR A 222 -1.83 11.36 -5.54
N HIS A 223 -0.92 12.04 -6.22
CA HIS A 223 -0.62 11.81 -7.63
C HIS A 223 0.03 10.44 -7.89
N VAL A 224 0.99 10.06 -7.05
CA VAL A 224 1.68 8.77 -7.19
C VAL A 224 0.72 7.59 -7.06
N PRO A 225 -0.07 7.43 -5.98
CA PRO A 225 -1.04 6.33 -5.89
C PRO A 225 -2.14 6.41 -6.96
N ALA A 226 -2.55 7.61 -7.40
CA ALA A 226 -3.49 7.76 -8.50
C ALA A 226 -2.91 7.26 -9.85
N THR A 227 -1.60 7.41 -10.05
CA THR A 227 -0.88 6.89 -11.22
C THR A 227 -0.80 5.37 -11.16
N ILE A 228 -0.43 4.81 -10.01
CA ILE A 228 -0.38 3.36 -9.78
C ILE A 228 -1.75 2.71 -10.03
N ALA A 229 -2.81 3.31 -9.51
CA ALA A 229 -4.19 2.83 -9.70
C ALA A 229 -4.77 3.11 -11.12
N GLY A 230 -4.02 3.78 -12.00
CA GLY A 230 -4.45 4.09 -13.38
C GLY A 230 -5.55 5.15 -13.47
N VAL A 231 -5.64 6.07 -12.48
CA VAL A 231 -6.71 7.10 -12.40
C VAL A 231 -6.19 8.54 -12.36
N ALA A 232 -4.90 8.77 -12.61
CA ALA A 232 -4.25 10.07 -12.50
C ALA A 232 -4.83 11.16 -13.42
N LEU A 233 -5.59 10.80 -14.46
CA LEU A 233 -6.32 11.78 -15.28
C LEU A 233 -7.47 12.46 -14.52
N ARG A 234 -8.06 11.75 -13.55
CA ARG A 234 -9.21 12.20 -12.77
C ARG A 234 -8.89 12.54 -11.33
N LYS A 235 -7.91 11.88 -10.72
CA LYS A 235 -7.61 11.97 -9.28
C LYS A 235 -6.14 12.31 -9.01
N GLY A 236 -5.84 12.75 -7.79
CA GLY A 236 -4.49 13.05 -7.33
C GLY A 236 -3.89 14.34 -7.88
N ARG A 237 -4.71 15.22 -8.48
CA ARG A 237 -4.28 16.52 -9.02
C ARG A 237 -5.40 17.53 -8.99
N ILE A 238 -5.05 18.81 -8.97
CA ILE A 238 -5.96 19.93 -9.16
C ILE A 238 -5.83 20.41 -10.60
N ALA A 239 -6.79 20.05 -11.46
CA ALA A 239 -6.79 20.42 -12.87
C ALA A 239 -8.22 20.44 -13.43
N PRO A 240 -8.51 21.20 -14.51
CA PRO A 240 -9.78 21.11 -15.20
C PRO A 240 -10.11 19.69 -15.63
N GLY A 241 -11.33 19.22 -15.34
CA GLY A 241 -11.78 17.86 -15.64
C GLY A 241 -11.40 16.79 -14.62
N ALA A 242 -10.58 17.10 -13.60
CA ALA A 242 -10.36 16.24 -12.48
C ALA A 242 -11.54 16.26 -11.50
N ASP A 243 -11.69 15.17 -10.74
CA ASP A 243 -12.68 15.11 -9.67
C ASP A 243 -12.33 16.15 -8.59
N ALA A 244 -13.33 16.82 -8.04
CA ALA A 244 -13.12 17.78 -6.97
C ALA A 244 -13.05 17.09 -5.61
N ASP A 245 -12.10 16.15 -5.48
CA ASP A 245 -11.71 15.51 -4.23
C ASP A 245 -10.53 16.29 -3.65
N LEU A 246 -10.81 17.13 -2.65
CA LEU A 246 -9.86 18.11 -2.14
C LEU A 246 -9.70 17.96 -0.64
N VAL A 247 -8.49 18.20 -0.16
CA VAL A 247 -8.17 18.29 1.27
C VAL A 247 -7.49 19.63 1.51
N ALA A 248 -8.01 20.41 2.45
CA ALA A 248 -7.33 21.58 2.98
C ALA A 248 -6.57 21.21 4.25
N LEU A 249 -5.28 21.51 4.28
CA LEU A 249 -4.40 21.34 5.42
C LEU A 249 -4.05 22.70 6.02
N ASP A 250 -3.76 22.73 7.32
CA ASP A 250 -3.11 23.87 7.94
C ASP A 250 -1.58 23.87 7.68
N ASP A 251 -0.88 24.86 8.21
CA ASP A 251 0.58 25.01 8.07
C ASP A 251 1.39 23.88 8.74
N HIS A 252 0.75 23.09 9.59
CA HIS A 252 1.33 21.92 10.26
C HIS A 252 0.94 20.59 9.58
N GLY A 253 0.12 20.64 8.51
CA GLY A 253 -0.29 19.46 7.76
C GLY A 253 -1.47 18.71 8.38
N PHE A 254 -2.24 19.32 9.29
CA PHE A 254 -3.46 18.71 9.80
C PHE A 254 -4.67 19.05 8.92
N VAL A 255 -5.55 18.05 8.74
CA VAL A 255 -6.73 18.20 7.90
C VAL A 255 -7.73 19.16 8.52
N GLN A 256 -8.04 20.24 7.80
CA GLN A 256 -9.04 21.23 8.19
C GLN A 256 -10.37 20.96 7.49
N ARG A 257 -10.36 20.60 6.21
CA ARG A 257 -11.57 20.27 5.43
C ARG A 257 -11.26 19.20 4.40
N THR A 258 -12.29 18.39 4.10
CA THR A 258 -12.25 17.42 3.01
C THR A 258 -13.50 17.57 2.16
N TRP A 259 -13.33 17.61 0.84
CA TRP A 259 -14.41 17.56 -0.15
C TRP A 259 -14.30 16.30 -0.98
N VAL A 260 -15.45 15.69 -1.25
CA VAL A 260 -15.58 14.54 -2.14
C VAL A 260 -16.56 14.95 -3.26
N HIS A 261 -16.09 14.89 -4.51
CA HIS A 261 -16.84 15.39 -5.67
C HIS A 261 -17.40 16.82 -5.48
N GLY A 262 -16.62 17.70 -4.84
CA GLY A 262 -16.99 19.07 -4.54
C GLY A 262 -17.95 19.26 -3.36
N HIS A 263 -18.42 18.19 -2.73
CA HIS A 263 -19.27 18.26 -1.55
C HIS A 263 -18.42 18.18 -0.29
N LEU A 264 -18.63 19.09 0.66
CA LEU A 264 -17.96 19.09 1.95
C LEU A 264 -18.30 17.80 2.72
N ALA A 265 -17.30 16.93 2.92
CA ALA A 265 -17.45 15.66 3.60
C ALA A 265 -16.96 15.71 5.05
N TYR A 266 -15.96 16.55 5.35
CA TYR A 266 -15.40 16.72 6.69
C TYR A 266 -15.00 18.18 6.91
N GLN A 267 -15.24 18.66 8.12
CA GLN A 267 -14.75 19.94 8.63
C GLN A 267 -14.23 19.75 10.04
N GLY A 268 -12.95 20.03 10.23
CA GLY A 268 -12.31 20.04 11.56
C GLY A 268 -12.97 21.06 12.49
N ALA A 269 -12.89 20.83 13.79
CA ALA A 269 -13.33 21.82 14.75
C ALA A 269 -12.48 23.10 14.61
N PRO A 270 -13.06 24.31 14.66
CA PRO A 270 -12.28 25.52 14.65
C PRO A 270 -11.40 25.57 15.90
N GLY A 271 -10.07 25.62 15.71
CA GLY A 271 -9.11 26.00 16.76
C GLY A 271 -9.06 25.06 17.97
N LYS A 272 -8.32 23.97 17.85
CA LYS A 272 -7.48 23.53 18.96
C LYS A 272 -6.04 23.74 18.51
N ASP A 273 -5.55 24.93 18.77
CA ASP A 273 -4.11 25.15 18.89
C ASP A 273 -3.64 24.24 20.01
N SER A 274 -2.83 23.24 19.68
CA SER A 274 -2.16 22.38 20.65
C SER A 274 -0.68 22.42 20.44
#